data_64b1b48e1ddf6a87b2190210cc2f1072
#
_entry.id   64b1b48e1ddf6a87b2190210cc2f1072
#
_cell.length_a   1.000
_cell.length_b   1.000
_cell.length_c   1.000
_cell.angle_alpha   90.00
_cell.angle_beta   90.00
_cell.angle_gamma   90.00
#
_symmetry.space_group_name_H-M   'P 1'
#
loop_
_entity.id
_entity.type
_entity.pdbx_description
1 polymer ?
#
loop_
_entity_poly.entity_id
_entity_poly.type
_entity_poly.pdbx_seq_one_letter_code
_entity_poly.pdbx_strand_id
1 'polypeptide(L)'
;MNREMWAHPATQRNLAQVVQDGAVVLGVGHGDQACGETGDGRMLEPEELLEELIAFFAPKVLAGRQVLVTAGPTFEAIDPVRGITNLSSGKMGFAIARAAREAGADVTLVAGPVHVPTPRGVRRVNVQSARDMLTAVERHVQAASVFIATAAVADWRPARESTQKIKKDGSGDAPGLEFVENPDILATVARSSHALQGDLFCVGFAAESHDLLAHATAKRARKGVPLLVGNIGPATFGQDDNALLLVDARGHRELPRASKRVLAQLLVQDIATRLPPAAVAV
;
A
#
# COMPACT_ATOMS: atom_id res chain seq x y z
N MET A 1 -17.99 26.40 1.55
CA MET A 1 -19.11 26.53 0.57
C MET A 1 -19.96 25.28 0.66
N ASN A 2 -21.22 25.37 0.25
CA ASN A 2 -22.01 24.17 -0.02
C ASN A 2 -21.70 23.62 -1.43
N ARG A 3 -22.27 22.47 -1.77
CA ARG A 3 -22.05 21.76 -3.02
C ARG A 3 -22.38 22.62 -4.26
N GLU A 4 -23.52 23.30 -4.24
CA GLU A 4 -23.97 24.13 -5.37
C GLU A 4 -23.08 25.38 -5.56
N MET A 5 -22.64 25.99 -4.46
CA MET A 5 -21.71 27.13 -4.51
C MET A 5 -20.33 26.67 -5.03
N TRP A 6 -19.88 25.51 -4.63
CA TRP A 6 -18.59 24.93 -5.10
C TRP A 6 -18.66 24.60 -6.60
N ALA A 7 -19.71 23.91 -7.04
CA ALA A 7 -19.91 23.54 -8.43
C ALA A 7 -20.25 24.67 -9.37
N HIS A 8 -20.59 25.89 -8.83
CA HIS A 8 -21.03 26.99 -9.64
C HIS A 8 -19.96 27.42 -10.68
N PRO A 9 -20.32 27.65 -11.96
CA PRO A 9 -19.35 27.97 -13.01
C PRO A 9 -18.45 29.18 -12.71
N ALA A 10 -18.98 30.20 -12.01
CA ALA A 10 -18.17 31.37 -11.61
C ALA A 10 -17.10 30.97 -10.57
N THR A 11 -17.44 30.12 -9.60
CA THR A 11 -16.47 29.60 -8.61
C THR A 11 -15.36 28.80 -9.31
N GLN A 12 -15.72 27.94 -10.24
CA GLN A 12 -14.75 27.13 -10.96
C GLN A 12 -13.82 27.95 -11.87
N ARG A 13 -14.36 28.99 -12.54
CA ARG A 13 -13.53 29.94 -13.31
C ARG A 13 -12.56 30.70 -12.43
N ASN A 14 -13.03 31.23 -11.30
CA ASN A 14 -12.17 31.95 -10.35
C ASN A 14 -11.11 31.05 -9.74
N LEU A 15 -11.46 29.79 -9.44
CA LEU A 15 -10.49 28.79 -8.97
C LEU A 15 -9.40 28.52 -10.01
N ALA A 16 -9.79 28.33 -11.28
CA ALA A 16 -8.85 28.15 -12.38
C ALA A 16 -7.92 29.36 -12.54
N GLN A 17 -8.48 30.59 -12.39
CA GLN A 17 -7.68 31.81 -12.48
C GLN A 17 -6.62 31.88 -11.36
N VAL A 18 -6.99 31.67 -10.10
CA VAL A 18 -6.01 31.75 -9.00
C VAL A 18 -4.92 30.66 -9.11
N VAL A 19 -5.23 29.48 -9.69
CA VAL A 19 -4.25 28.45 -10.00
C VAL A 19 -3.29 28.93 -11.10
N GLN A 20 -3.78 29.58 -12.16
CA GLN A 20 -2.95 30.17 -13.20
C GLN A 20 -2.06 31.27 -12.66
N ASP A 21 -2.52 32.03 -11.68
CA ASP A 21 -1.76 33.09 -11.00
C ASP A 21 -0.73 32.53 -10.01
N GLY A 22 -0.58 31.20 -9.92
CA GLY A 22 0.45 30.51 -9.12
C GLY A 22 0.00 30.07 -7.72
N ALA A 23 -1.28 30.23 -7.38
CA ALA A 23 -1.78 29.69 -6.11
C ALA A 23 -1.92 28.17 -6.16
N VAL A 24 -1.60 27.51 -5.06
CA VAL A 24 -1.80 26.06 -4.90
C VAL A 24 -3.09 25.82 -4.14
N VAL A 25 -4.00 25.07 -4.74
CA VAL A 25 -5.29 24.71 -4.14
C VAL A 25 -5.19 23.32 -3.52
N LEU A 26 -5.40 23.22 -2.21
CA LEU A 26 -5.33 21.95 -1.48
C LEU A 26 -6.60 21.10 -1.61
N GLY A 27 -7.57 21.58 -2.41
CA GLY A 27 -8.87 20.93 -2.62
C GLY A 27 -9.91 21.28 -1.58
N VAL A 28 -10.99 20.52 -1.55
CA VAL A 28 -12.11 20.67 -0.62
C VAL A 28 -12.45 19.33 0.04
N GLY A 29 -13.10 19.41 1.20
CA GLY A 29 -13.67 18.26 1.89
C GLY A 29 -15.03 17.89 1.34
N HIS A 30 -15.35 16.59 1.39
CA HIS A 30 -16.66 16.04 1.11
C HIS A 30 -17.39 15.71 2.43
N GLY A 31 -18.69 15.95 2.49
CA GLY A 31 -19.48 15.57 3.66
C GLY A 31 -20.73 16.43 3.84
N ASP A 32 -21.34 16.32 5.03
CA ASP A 32 -22.57 17.02 5.39
C ASP A 32 -22.31 18.52 5.50
N GLN A 33 -23.26 19.30 5.02
CA GLN A 33 -23.22 20.77 4.96
C GLN A 33 -24.35 21.38 5.77
N ALA A 34 -24.19 22.64 6.18
CA ALA A 34 -25.12 23.34 7.07
C ALA A 34 -26.57 23.41 6.54
N CYS A 35 -26.77 23.31 5.23
CA CYS A 35 -28.09 23.31 4.58
C CYS A 35 -28.73 21.91 4.49
N GLY A 36 -28.15 20.87 5.15
CA GLY A 36 -28.66 19.49 5.09
C GLY A 36 -28.30 18.73 3.82
N GLU A 37 -27.48 19.29 2.96
CA GLU A 37 -26.91 18.62 1.77
C GLU A 37 -25.61 17.91 2.10
N THR A 38 -25.26 16.91 1.30
CA THR A 38 -23.95 16.23 1.36
C THR A 38 -23.24 16.41 0.03
N GLY A 39 -21.95 16.76 0.07
CA GLY A 39 -21.16 16.95 -1.15
C GLY A 39 -19.84 17.68 -0.92
N ASP A 40 -19.22 18.06 -2.03
CA ASP A 40 -17.94 18.79 -2.04
C ASP A 40 -18.17 20.27 -1.71
N GLY A 41 -17.16 20.94 -1.11
CA GLY A 41 -17.18 22.37 -0.86
C GLY A 41 -16.81 22.77 0.57
N ARG A 42 -16.73 21.84 1.51
CA ARG A 42 -16.24 22.08 2.86
C ARG A 42 -14.76 22.40 2.86
N MET A 43 -14.30 23.16 3.85
CA MET A 43 -12.88 23.25 4.13
C MET A 43 -12.37 21.88 4.60
N LEU A 44 -11.15 21.55 4.21
CA LEU A 44 -10.46 20.36 4.72
C LEU A 44 -10.34 20.43 6.24
N GLU A 45 -10.36 19.27 6.91
CA GLU A 45 -10.10 19.19 8.33
C GLU A 45 -8.62 19.53 8.62
N PRO A 46 -8.26 19.98 9.84
CA PRO A 46 -6.87 20.40 10.16
C PRO A 46 -5.81 19.34 9.84
N GLU A 47 -6.11 18.07 10.10
CA GLU A 47 -5.22 16.95 9.82
C GLU A 47 -5.01 16.77 8.32
N GLU A 48 -6.05 16.91 7.51
CA GLU A 48 -5.99 16.86 6.05
C GLU A 48 -5.18 18.03 5.48
N LEU A 49 -5.39 19.25 6.01
CA LEU A 49 -4.60 20.43 5.63
C LEU A 49 -3.11 20.22 5.95
N LEU A 50 -2.80 19.67 7.12
CA LEU A 50 -1.42 19.37 7.50
C LEU A 50 -0.80 18.34 6.54
N GLU A 51 -1.54 17.29 6.16
CA GLU A 51 -1.08 16.30 5.18
C GLU A 51 -0.77 16.93 3.82
N GLU A 52 -1.66 17.80 3.33
CA GLU A 52 -1.45 18.49 2.06
C GLU A 52 -0.26 19.48 2.11
N LEU A 53 -0.07 20.20 3.22
CA LEU A 53 1.09 21.09 3.40
C LEU A 53 2.40 20.27 3.42
N ILE A 54 2.44 19.16 4.14
CA ILE A 54 3.61 18.28 4.15
C ILE A 54 3.89 17.76 2.75
N ALA A 55 2.85 17.30 2.04
CA ALA A 55 3.00 16.86 0.67
C ALA A 55 3.48 17.98 -0.24
N PHE A 56 2.99 19.20 -0.09
CA PHE A 56 3.40 20.35 -0.90
C PHE A 56 4.90 20.66 -0.75
N PHE A 57 5.41 20.72 0.49
CA PHE A 57 6.81 21.04 0.77
C PHE A 57 7.76 19.84 0.64
N ALA A 58 7.28 18.61 0.57
CA ALA A 58 8.13 17.44 0.43
C ALA A 58 8.86 17.43 -0.93
N PRO A 59 10.14 17.00 -0.97
CA PRO A 59 10.87 16.82 -2.23
C PRO A 59 10.14 15.81 -3.14
N LYS A 60 9.93 16.18 -4.41
CA LYS A 60 9.18 15.38 -5.39
C LYS A 60 10.08 14.34 -6.08
N VAL A 61 10.80 13.54 -5.29
CA VAL A 61 11.77 12.55 -5.78
C VAL A 61 11.17 11.41 -6.60
N LEU A 62 9.85 11.23 -6.54
CA LEU A 62 9.10 10.26 -7.35
C LEU A 62 8.13 10.93 -8.33
N ALA A 63 8.33 12.21 -8.66
CA ALA A 63 7.48 12.89 -9.65
C ALA A 63 7.44 12.11 -10.98
N GLY A 64 6.23 11.96 -11.56
CA GLY A 64 6.01 11.22 -12.80
C GLY A 64 6.11 9.70 -12.68
N ARG A 65 6.30 9.15 -11.48
CA ARG A 65 6.33 7.71 -11.24
C ARG A 65 4.97 7.17 -10.82
N GLN A 66 4.63 5.99 -11.32
CA GLN A 66 3.49 5.21 -10.82
C GLN A 66 3.98 4.17 -9.83
N VAL A 67 3.45 4.20 -8.62
CA VAL A 67 3.83 3.31 -7.52
C VAL A 67 2.65 2.43 -7.14
N LEU A 68 2.84 1.12 -7.22
CA LEU A 68 1.87 0.12 -6.81
C LEU A 68 2.30 -0.46 -5.46
N VAL A 69 1.42 -0.38 -4.46
CA VAL A 69 1.68 -0.90 -3.11
C VAL A 69 0.63 -1.94 -2.76
N THR A 70 1.03 -3.08 -2.20
CA THR A 70 0.08 -3.99 -1.53
C THR A 70 0.18 -3.82 -0.02
N ALA A 71 -0.94 -3.86 0.70
CA ALA A 71 -0.96 -3.66 2.16
C ALA A 71 -2.05 -4.48 2.85
N GLY A 72 -1.89 -4.65 4.16
CA GLY A 72 -2.85 -5.41 4.98
C GLY A 72 -2.70 -6.92 4.84
N PRO A 73 -3.51 -7.68 5.59
CA PRO A 73 -3.58 -9.13 5.45
C PRO A 73 -4.47 -9.52 4.28
N THR A 74 -4.34 -10.76 3.79
CA THR A 74 -5.43 -11.41 3.05
C THR A 74 -6.30 -12.21 4.01
N PHE A 75 -7.53 -12.48 3.59
CA PHE A 75 -8.50 -13.30 4.31
C PHE A 75 -8.96 -14.43 3.38
N GLU A 76 -8.63 -15.65 3.78
CA GLU A 76 -8.97 -16.86 3.02
C GLU A 76 -10.19 -17.53 3.67
N ALA A 77 -11.32 -17.43 3.03
CA ALA A 77 -12.58 -17.92 3.59
C ALA A 77 -12.59 -19.45 3.70
N ILE A 78 -12.98 -19.95 4.87
CA ILE A 78 -13.34 -21.36 5.10
C ILE A 78 -14.83 -21.56 4.79
N ASP A 79 -15.65 -20.63 5.29
CA ASP A 79 -17.08 -20.56 5.06
C ASP A 79 -17.52 -19.08 5.17
N PRO A 80 -18.81 -18.72 4.98
CA PRO A 80 -19.27 -17.33 5.04
C PRO A 80 -18.99 -16.59 6.38
N VAL A 81 -18.57 -17.31 7.42
CA VAL A 81 -18.40 -16.76 8.78
C VAL A 81 -16.94 -16.82 9.25
N ARG A 82 -16.15 -17.77 8.77
CA ARG A 82 -14.79 -18.05 9.26
C ARG A 82 -13.76 -18.09 8.14
N GLY A 83 -12.54 -17.70 8.45
CA GLY A 83 -11.42 -17.73 7.51
C GLY A 83 -10.06 -17.69 8.20
N ILE A 84 -9.03 -17.75 7.40
CA ILE A 84 -7.62 -17.66 7.79
C ILE A 84 -7.12 -16.29 7.38
N THR A 85 -6.41 -15.63 8.28
CA THR A 85 -5.82 -14.32 8.03
C THR A 85 -4.56 -14.13 8.85
N ASN A 86 -3.72 -13.18 8.45
CA ASN A 86 -2.55 -12.75 9.21
C ASN A 86 -2.90 -11.58 10.14
N LEU A 87 -2.13 -11.40 11.23
CA LEU A 87 -2.32 -10.32 12.21
C LEU A 87 -1.79 -8.95 11.74
N SER A 88 -1.68 -8.74 10.44
CA SER A 88 -1.19 -7.47 9.89
C SER A 88 -2.24 -6.37 10.00
N SER A 89 -1.86 -5.22 10.57
CA SER A 89 -2.72 -4.03 10.61
C SER A 89 -2.73 -3.20 9.32
N GLY A 90 -1.82 -3.48 8.37
CA GLY A 90 -1.63 -2.70 7.16
C GLY A 90 -0.92 -1.34 7.34
N LYS A 91 -0.72 -0.86 8.57
CA LYS A 91 -0.20 0.49 8.87
C LYS A 91 1.09 0.83 8.10
N MET A 92 2.03 -0.11 7.94
CA MET A 92 3.29 0.17 7.22
C MET A 92 3.05 0.42 5.73
N GLY A 93 2.26 -0.40 5.05
CA GLY A 93 1.95 -0.23 3.64
C GLY A 93 1.19 1.08 3.36
N PHE A 94 0.26 1.46 4.25
CA PHE A 94 -0.44 2.74 4.16
C PHE A 94 0.49 3.93 4.39
N ALA A 95 1.44 3.82 5.33
CA ALA A 95 2.47 4.85 5.53
C ALA A 95 3.37 5.00 4.30
N ILE A 96 3.76 3.88 3.65
CA ILE A 96 4.55 3.90 2.41
C ILE A 96 3.75 4.52 1.26
N ALA A 97 2.47 4.17 1.09
CA ALA A 97 1.62 4.76 0.07
C ALA A 97 1.50 6.29 0.25
N ARG A 98 1.34 6.75 1.51
CA ARG A 98 1.37 8.19 1.86
C ARG A 98 2.70 8.83 1.49
N ALA A 99 3.82 8.26 1.92
CA ALA A 99 5.15 8.80 1.66
C ALA A 99 5.47 8.86 0.16
N ALA A 100 5.07 7.86 -0.61
CA ALA A 100 5.23 7.86 -2.06
C ALA A 100 4.40 8.98 -2.73
N ARG A 101 3.16 9.22 -2.28
CA ARG A 101 2.32 10.35 -2.74
C ARG A 101 2.94 11.68 -2.35
N GLU A 102 3.42 11.85 -1.11
CA GLU A 102 4.13 13.04 -0.65
C GLU A 102 5.36 13.32 -1.52
N ALA A 103 6.07 12.26 -1.96
CA ALA A 103 7.21 12.32 -2.87
C ALA A 103 6.83 12.58 -4.36
N GLY A 104 5.55 12.77 -4.67
CA GLY A 104 5.07 13.16 -6.00
C GLY A 104 4.67 12.01 -6.93
N ALA A 105 4.60 10.78 -6.43
CA ALA A 105 4.13 9.64 -7.21
C ALA A 105 2.60 9.62 -7.38
N ASP A 106 2.12 9.03 -8.48
CA ASP A 106 0.75 8.52 -8.60
C ASP A 106 0.70 7.13 -7.95
N VAL A 107 -0.12 6.97 -6.91
CA VAL A 107 -0.08 5.79 -6.06
C VAL A 107 -1.38 4.99 -6.14
N THR A 108 -1.25 3.70 -6.47
CA THR A 108 -2.31 2.72 -6.33
C THR A 108 -1.99 1.78 -5.16
N LEU A 109 -2.91 1.68 -4.20
CA LEU A 109 -2.81 0.86 -3.00
C LEU A 109 -3.82 -0.28 -3.07
N VAL A 110 -3.35 -1.51 -3.28
CA VAL A 110 -4.16 -2.73 -3.19
C VAL A 110 -4.17 -3.18 -1.74
N ALA A 111 -5.32 -3.09 -1.08
CA ALA A 111 -5.43 -3.31 0.35
C ALA A 111 -6.35 -4.49 0.68
N GLY A 112 -5.85 -5.44 1.44
CA GLY A 112 -6.65 -6.45 2.12
C GLY A 112 -7.51 -5.84 3.24
N PRO A 113 -8.29 -6.64 3.98
CA PRO A 113 -9.23 -6.16 4.99
C PRO A 113 -8.51 -5.43 6.13
N VAL A 114 -8.60 -4.11 6.16
CA VAL A 114 -8.05 -3.24 7.22
C VAL A 114 -8.92 -2.00 7.42
N HIS A 115 -8.90 -1.43 8.62
CA HIS A 115 -9.64 -0.21 8.98
C HIS A 115 -8.80 1.08 8.90
N VAL A 116 -7.58 1.00 8.34
CA VAL A 116 -6.72 2.18 8.17
C VAL A 116 -7.34 3.10 7.13
N PRO A 117 -7.49 4.41 7.41
CA PRO A 117 -8.01 5.37 6.44
C PRO A 117 -7.06 5.51 5.25
N THR A 118 -7.64 5.69 4.08
CA THR A 118 -6.86 5.88 2.85
C THR A 118 -6.19 7.25 2.87
N PRO A 119 -4.87 7.36 2.67
CA PRO A 119 -4.22 8.66 2.54
C PRO A 119 -4.80 9.46 1.36
N ARG A 120 -4.93 10.76 1.51
CA ARG A 120 -5.43 11.64 0.44
C ARG A 120 -4.58 11.49 -0.83
N GLY A 121 -5.24 11.53 -1.99
CA GLY A 121 -4.59 11.40 -3.29
C GLY A 121 -4.03 10.00 -3.60
N VAL A 122 -4.31 8.99 -2.78
CA VAL A 122 -3.99 7.58 -3.04
C VAL A 122 -5.21 6.85 -3.56
N ARG A 123 -5.08 6.17 -4.70
CA ARG A 123 -6.14 5.30 -5.24
C ARG A 123 -6.12 3.97 -4.49
N ARG A 124 -7.18 3.67 -3.74
CA ARG A 124 -7.31 2.39 -3.03
C ARG A 124 -8.16 1.39 -3.82
N VAL A 125 -7.67 0.16 -3.91
CA VAL A 125 -8.36 -1.02 -4.44
C VAL A 125 -8.51 -2.01 -3.29
N ASN A 126 -9.74 -2.25 -2.84
CA ASN A 126 -10.00 -3.23 -1.77
C ASN A 126 -10.07 -4.64 -2.37
N VAL A 127 -9.42 -5.57 -1.70
CA VAL A 127 -9.41 -6.99 -2.03
C VAL A 127 -9.62 -7.81 -0.75
N GLN A 128 -9.95 -9.09 -0.89
CA GLN A 128 -10.15 -9.98 0.25
C GLN A 128 -9.10 -11.09 0.30
N SER A 129 -9.04 -11.93 -0.72
CA SER A 129 -8.16 -13.09 -0.78
C SER A 129 -6.82 -12.80 -1.46
N ALA A 130 -5.87 -13.72 -1.35
CA ALA A 130 -4.60 -13.67 -2.07
C ALA A 130 -4.80 -13.67 -3.59
N ARG A 131 -5.80 -14.40 -4.09
CA ARG A 131 -6.14 -14.43 -5.52
C ARG A 131 -6.72 -13.11 -6.00
N ASP A 132 -7.60 -12.47 -5.20
CA ASP A 132 -8.11 -11.14 -5.53
C ASP A 132 -6.98 -10.12 -5.57
N MET A 133 -6.04 -10.21 -4.59
CA MET A 133 -4.88 -9.33 -4.54
C MET A 133 -3.98 -9.52 -5.76
N LEU A 134 -3.67 -10.76 -6.16
CA LEU A 134 -2.90 -11.03 -7.38
C LEU A 134 -3.60 -10.43 -8.60
N THR A 135 -4.89 -10.70 -8.79
CA THR A 135 -5.68 -10.17 -9.92
C THR A 135 -5.65 -8.63 -9.97
N ALA A 136 -5.77 -7.98 -8.80
CA ALA A 136 -5.70 -6.51 -8.72
C ALA A 136 -4.28 -6.00 -9.06
N VAL A 137 -3.23 -6.68 -8.56
CA VAL A 137 -1.84 -6.35 -8.88
C VAL A 137 -1.58 -6.48 -10.39
N GLU A 138 -1.99 -7.58 -11.02
CA GLU A 138 -1.80 -7.81 -12.46
C GLU A 138 -2.44 -6.73 -13.33
N ARG A 139 -3.59 -6.18 -12.90
CA ARG A 139 -4.28 -5.08 -13.62
C ARG A 139 -3.54 -3.76 -13.59
N HIS A 140 -2.72 -3.53 -12.55
CA HIS A 140 -2.10 -2.23 -12.32
C HIS A 140 -0.57 -2.23 -12.50
N VAL A 141 0.07 -3.39 -12.44
CA VAL A 141 1.53 -3.49 -12.41
C VAL A 141 2.19 -3.08 -13.72
N GLN A 142 1.52 -3.24 -14.85
CA GLN A 142 2.08 -2.88 -16.18
C GLN A 142 2.31 -1.37 -16.34
N ALA A 143 1.54 -0.55 -15.66
CA ALA A 143 1.73 0.91 -15.65
C ALA A 143 2.70 1.37 -14.54
N ALA A 144 3.00 0.52 -13.57
CA ALA A 144 3.83 0.88 -12.43
C ALA A 144 5.32 0.88 -12.78
N SER A 145 6.07 1.85 -12.27
CA SER A 145 7.53 1.86 -12.28
C SER A 145 8.14 1.33 -10.97
N VAL A 146 7.33 1.25 -9.90
CA VAL A 146 7.74 0.69 -8.61
C VAL A 146 6.61 -0.18 -8.07
N PHE A 147 6.95 -1.39 -7.64
CA PHE A 147 6.04 -2.30 -6.93
C PHE A 147 6.57 -2.58 -5.53
N ILE A 148 5.76 -2.30 -4.51
CA ILE A 148 6.14 -2.49 -3.10
C ILE A 148 5.17 -3.49 -2.45
N ALA A 149 5.64 -4.70 -2.22
CA ALA A 149 4.86 -5.81 -1.67
C ALA A 149 4.96 -5.85 -0.15
N THR A 150 4.08 -5.10 0.56
CA THR A 150 4.05 -5.07 2.03
C THR A 150 2.92 -5.89 2.63
N ALA A 151 2.00 -6.39 1.82
CA ALA A 151 0.87 -7.19 2.30
C ALA A 151 1.34 -8.48 3.00
N ALA A 152 0.66 -8.84 4.06
CA ALA A 152 0.82 -10.13 4.72
C ALA A 152 -0.14 -11.14 4.06
N VAL A 153 0.28 -11.67 2.92
CA VAL A 153 -0.47 -12.66 2.17
C VAL A 153 -0.43 -13.99 2.91
N ALA A 154 -1.57 -14.64 3.08
CA ALA A 154 -1.61 -16.00 3.66
C ALA A 154 -0.95 -16.99 2.70
N ASP A 155 -0.06 -17.85 3.22
CA ASP A 155 0.64 -18.85 2.40
C ASP A 155 -0.30 -19.93 1.87
N TRP A 156 -1.36 -20.24 2.62
CA TRP A 156 -2.33 -21.28 2.29
C TRP A 156 -3.76 -20.77 2.37
N ARG A 157 -4.63 -21.42 1.62
CA ARG A 157 -6.09 -21.26 1.66
C ARG A 157 -6.77 -22.62 1.73
N PRO A 158 -8.02 -22.72 2.20
CA PRO A 158 -8.81 -23.93 2.04
C PRO A 158 -8.92 -24.33 0.57
N ALA A 159 -8.73 -25.64 0.27
CA ALA A 159 -8.86 -26.17 -1.08
C ALA A 159 -10.29 -25.96 -1.64
N ARG A 160 -11.27 -25.99 -0.74
CA ARG A 160 -12.69 -25.73 -1.04
C ARG A 160 -13.28 -24.79 0.02
N GLU A 161 -13.87 -23.71 -0.43
CA GLU A 161 -14.67 -22.81 0.39
C GLU A 161 -16.10 -23.37 0.49
N SER A 162 -16.62 -23.47 1.72
CA SER A 162 -18.01 -23.88 1.93
C SER A 162 -18.94 -22.69 1.70
N THR A 163 -19.98 -22.88 0.89
CA THR A 163 -21.02 -21.88 0.64
C THR A 163 -21.97 -21.67 1.82
N GLN A 164 -21.92 -22.57 2.82
CA GLN A 164 -22.72 -22.51 4.04
C GLN A 164 -21.83 -22.68 5.26
N LYS A 165 -22.25 -22.06 6.38
CA LYS A 165 -21.57 -22.24 7.66
C LYS A 165 -21.47 -23.73 8.01
N ILE A 166 -20.24 -24.24 8.19
CA ILE A 166 -19.98 -25.60 8.63
C ILE A 166 -20.51 -25.76 10.06
N LYS A 167 -21.48 -26.65 10.24
CA LYS A 167 -22.07 -26.94 11.56
C LYS A 167 -21.36 -28.11 12.22
N LYS A 168 -21.42 -28.14 13.56
CA LYS A 168 -21.03 -29.32 14.32
C LYS A 168 -22.02 -30.46 14.00
N ASP A 169 -21.50 -31.64 13.75
CA ASP A 169 -22.28 -32.85 13.43
C ASP A 169 -22.63 -33.69 14.69
N GLY A 170 -22.13 -33.29 15.85
CA GLY A 170 -22.31 -33.97 17.12
C GLY A 170 -21.31 -35.10 17.40
N SER A 171 -20.39 -35.39 16.47
CA SER A 171 -19.36 -36.43 16.65
C SER A 171 -18.31 -36.03 17.70
N GLY A 172 -18.13 -34.75 17.94
CA GLY A 172 -17.03 -34.22 18.76
C GLY A 172 -15.75 -33.95 17.97
N ASP A 173 -15.69 -34.39 16.72
CA ASP A 173 -14.54 -34.21 15.85
C ASP A 173 -14.52 -32.80 15.20
N ALA A 174 -13.32 -32.30 14.92
CA ALA A 174 -13.15 -31.09 14.12
C ALA A 174 -13.35 -31.41 12.64
N PRO A 175 -13.96 -30.48 11.85
CA PRO A 175 -14.06 -30.67 10.41
C PRO A 175 -12.66 -30.70 9.78
N GLY A 176 -12.41 -31.74 8.94
CA GLY A 176 -11.18 -31.82 8.16
C GLY A 176 -11.11 -30.69 7.13
N LEU A 177 -10.01 -29.92 7.14
CA LEU A 177 -9.75 -28.89 6.16
C LEU A 177 -8.52 -29.28 5.34
N GLU A 178 -8.70 -29.41 4.03
CA GLU A 178 -7.57 -29.51 3.11
C GLU A 178 -7.08 -28.11 2.73
N PHE A 179 -5.77 -27.92 2.66
CA PHE A 179 -5.14 -26.68 2.30
C PHE A 179 -4.37 -26.79 0.98
N VAL A 180 -4.39 -25.69 0.22
CA VAL A 180 -3.57 -25.52 -0.98
C VAL A 180 -2.79 -24.21 -0.89
N GLU A 181 -1.63 -24.16 -1.54
CA GLU A 181 -0.80 -22.96 -1.58
C GLU A 181 -1.51 -21.80 -2.29
N ASN A 182 -1.30 -20.60 -1.76
CA ASN A 182 -1.67 -19.36 -2.40
C ASN A 182 -0.60 -18.93 -3.42
N PRO A 183 -0.96 -18.13 -4.44
CA PRO A 183 0.02 -17.60 -5.37
C PRO A 183 1.00 -16.67 -4.67
N ASP A 184 2.27 -16.79 -5.02
CA ASP A 184 3.33 -15.89 -4.57
C ASP A 184 3.34 -14.62 -5.42
N ILE A 185 2.62 -13.60 -4.97
CA ILE A 185 2.42 -12.34 -5.72
C ILE A 185 3.76 -11.67 -6.02
N LEU A 186 4.66 -11.58 -5.04
CA LEU A 186 5.97 -10.94 -5.23
C LEU A 186 6.81 -11.68 -6.27
N ALA A 187 6.89 -13.01 -6.17
CA ALA A 187 7.65 -13.81 -7.11
C ALA A 187 7.03 -13.79 -8.52
N THR A 188 5.72 -13.78 -8.63
CA THR A 188 5.00 -13.64 -9.91
C THR A 188 5.36 -12.32 -10.59
N VAL A 189 5.29 -11.21 -9.87
CA VAL A 189 5.61 -9.88 -10.41
C VAL A 189 7.10 -9.75 -10.73
N ALA A 190 7.99 -10.22 -9.84
CA ALA A 190 9.44 -10.12 -10.06
C ALA A 190 9.95 -10.91 -11.27
N ARG A 191 9.20 -11.94 -11.70
CA ARG A 191 9.50 -12.74 -12.90
C ARG A 191 8.79 -12.25 -14.17
N SER A 192 7.98 -11.21 -14.07
CA SER A 192 7.32 -10.63 -15.24
C SER A 192 8.33 -10.02 -16.22
N SER A 193 7.99 -9.95 -17.51
CA SER A 193 8.84 -9.29 -18.50
C SER A 193 9.15 -7.84 -18.14
N HIS A 194 8.17 -7.13 -17.58
CA HIS A 194 8.28 -5.74 -17.15
C HIS A 194 9.35 -5.56 -16.04
N ALA A 195 9.41 -6.48 -15.07
CA ALA A 195 10.43 -6.46 -14.02
C ALA A 195 11.82 -6.90 -14.55
N LEU A 196 11.86 -7.93 -15.40
CA LEU A 196 13.12 -8.47 -15.95
C LEU A 196 13.80 -7.51 -16.95
N GLN A 197 13.04 -6.67 -17.64
CA GLN A 197 13.54 -5.61 -18.53
C GLN A 197 14.05 -4.38 -17.75
N GLY A 198 13.79 -4.30 -16.43
CA GLY A 198 14.20 -3.18 -15.60
C GLY A 198 13.22 -2.01 -15.58
N ASP A 199 12.04 -2.15 -16.18
CA ASP A 199 11.00 -1.12 -16.21
C ASP A 199 10.23 -1.04 -14.90
N LEU A 200 10.28 -2.11 -14.08
CA LEU A 200 9.63 -2.19 -12.77
C LEU A 200 10.63 -2.50 -11.66
N PHE A 201 10.76 -1.60 -10.69
CA PHE A 201 11.56 -1.81 -9.50
C PHE A 201 10.72 -2.50 -8.41
N CYS A 202 11.05 -3.77 -8.10
CA CYS A 202 10.33 -4.57 -7.12
C CYS A 202 10.95 -4.48 -5.73
N VAL A 203 10.13 -4.18 -4.72
CA VAL A 203 10.51 -4.17 -3.30
C VAL A 203 9.68 -5.21 -2.56
N GLY A 204 10.36 -6.19 -1.96
CA GLY A 204 9.72 -7.19 -1.12
C GLY A 204 9.77 -6.82 0.36
N PHE A 205 8.86 -7.38 1.15
CA PHE A 205 8.89 -7.32 2.61
C PHE A 205 9.01 -8.71 3.22
N ALA A 206 9.72 -8.78 4.35
CA ALA A 206 9.87 -9.97 5.17
C ALA A 206 9.64 -9.61 6.64
N ALA A 207 8.61 -10.21 7.25
CA ALA A 207 8.41 -10.17 8.69
C ALA A 207 8.92 -11.47 9.27
N GLU A 208 10.05 -11.41 9.98
CA GLU A 208 10.71 -12.58 10.55
C GLU A 208 10.59 -12.56 12.08
N SER A 209 10.78 -13.70 12.72
CA SER A 209 10.77 -13.82 14.18
C SER A 209 12.18 -13.78 14.79
N HIS A 210 13.21 -14.16 14.02
CA HIS A 210 14.62 -14.24 14.41
C HIS A 210 15.52 -14.22 13.17
N ASP A 211 16.82 -14.10 13.34
CA ASP A 211 17.85 -14.16 12.29
C ASP A 211 17.51 -13.33 11.03
N LEU A 212 17.01 -12.10 11.29
CA LEU A 212 16.43 -11.22 10.27
C LEU A 212 17.33 -11.05 9.05
N LEU A 213 18.64 -10.80 9.23
CA LEU A 213 19.56 -10.58 8.12
C LEU A 213 19.72 -11.83 7.23
N ALA A 214 19.91 -12.98 7.83
CA ALA A 214 20.09 -14.25 7.09
C ALA A 214 18.83 -14.59 6.29
N HIS A 215 17.65 -14.53 6.94
CA HIS A 215 16.38 -14.84 6.31
C HIS A 215 16.02 -13.83 5.22
N ALA A 216 16.21 -12.53 5.46
CA ALA A 216 15.96 -11.48 4.48
C ALA A 216 16.88 -11.64 3.24
N THR A 217 18.16 -11.95 3.45
CA THR A 217 19.12 -12.16 2.36
C THR A 217 18.72 -13.37 1.51
N ALA A 218 18.41 -14.50 2.14
CA ALA A 218 17.97 -15.70 1.44
C ALA A 218 16.65 -15.47 0.69
N LYS A 219 15.69 -14.79 1.32
CA LYS A 219 14.39 -14.47 0.70
C LYS A 219 14.55 -13.53 -0.50
N ARG A 220 15.42 -12.50 -0.40
CA ARG A 220 15.73 -11.61 -1.51
C ARG A 220 16.23 -12.38 -2.74
N ALA A 221 17.22 -13.25 -2.54
CA ALA A 221 17.79 -14.07 -3.60
C ALA A 221 16.75 -15.02 -4.22
N ARG A 222 15.97 -15.71 -3.39
CA ARG A 222 14.91 -16.63 -3.84
C ARG A 222 13.81 -15.92 -4.63
N LYS A 223 13.42 -14.72 -4.24
CA LYS A 223 12.38 -13.92 -4.92
C LYS A 223 12.90 -13.17 -6.14
N GLY A 224 14.22 -13.02 -6.28
CA GLY A 224 14.84 -12.30 -7.39
C GLY A 224 14.55 -10.79 -7.39
N VAL A 225 14.37 -10.18 -6.21
CA VAL A 225 14.07 -8.76 -6.09
C VAL A 225 15.31 -7.91 -5.84
N PRO A 226 15.40 -6.68 -6.38
CA PRO A 226 16.53 -5.78 -6.16
C PRO A 226 16.63 -5.33 -4.70
N LEU A 227 15.50 -5.15 -4.00
CA LEU A 227 15.45 -4.71 -2.62
C LEU A 227 14.47 -5.56 -1.81
N LEU A 228 14.92 -6.03 -0.64
CA LEU A 228 14.06 -6.62 0.38
C LEU A 228 14.15 -5.80 1.67
N VAL A 229 13.01 -5.53 2.27
CA VAL A 229 12.86 -4.83 3.54
C VAL A 229 12.45 -5.83 4.61
N GLY A 230 13.30 -6.02 5.60
CA GLY A 230 13.05 -6.92 6.72
C GLY A 230 12.64 -6.19 7.99
N ASN A 231 11.81 -6.81 8.82
CA ASN A 231 11.51 -6.37 10.18
C ASN A 231 11.18 -7.55 11.10
N ILE A 232 11.28 -7.35 12.42
CA ILE A 232 10.84 -8.34 13.40
C ILE A 232 9.34 -8.20 13.60
N GLY A 233 8.56 -9.05 12.90
CA GLY A 233 7.11 -9.00 12.84
C GLY A 233 6.41 -8.97 14.21
N PRO A 234 6.65 -9.95 15.12
CA PRO A 234 5.98 -10.00 16.42
C PRO A 234 6.15 -8.75 17.28
N ALA A 235 7.27 -8.04 17.14
CA ALA A 235 7.56 -6.82 17.91
C ALA A 235 6.92 -5.55 17.31
N THR A 236 6.38 -5.62 16.09
CA THR A 236 5.96 -4.42 15.32
C THR A 236 4.53 -4.47 14.80
N PHE A 237 3.86 -5.64 14.86
CA PHE A 237 2.47 -5.77 14.44
C PHE A 237 1.56 -4.93 15.34
N GLY A 238 0.70 -4.12 14.71
CA GLY A 238 -0.22 -3.22 15.42
C GLY A 238 0.42 -1.95 16.00
N GLN A 239 1.76 -1.90 16.19
CA GLN A 239 2.47 -0.74 16.72
C GLN A 239 2.55 0.40 15.70
N ASP A 240 2.81 1.63 16.18
CA ASP A 240 2.96 2.83 15.33
C ASP A 240 4.42 3.08 14.94
N ASP A 241 5.36 2.37 15.53
CA ASP A 241 6.79 2.40 15.22
C ASP A 241 7.28 1.05 14.67
N ASN A 242 8.51 1.04 14.16
CA ASN A 242 9.20 -0.14 13.62
C ASN A 242 10.71 0.14 13.55
N ALA A 243 11.49 -0.89 13.23
CA ALA A 243 12.86 -0.81 12.73
C ALA A 243 12.93 -1.62 11.43
N LEU A 244 13.64 -1.15 10.43
CA LEU A 244 13.73 -1.80 9.13
C LEU A 244 15.17 -2.17 8.79
N LEU A 245 15.34 -3.32 8.16
CA LEU A 245 16.59 -3.77 7.56
C LEU A 245 16.41 -3.79 6.03
N LEU A 246 17.13 -2.96 5.33
CA LEU A 246 17.15 -2.93 3.87
C LEU A 246 18.26 -3.84 3.36
N VAL A 247 17.93 -4.81 2.50
CA VAL A 247 18.88 -5.79 1.95
C VAL A 247 18.86 -5.73 0.43
N ASP A 248 20.01 -5.50 -0.18
CA ASP A 248 20.21 -5.49 -1.63
C ASP A 248 21.41 -6.35 -2.06
N ALA A 249 21.84 -6.24 -3.33
CA ALA A 249 22.97 -7.00 -3.84
C ALA A 249 24.34 -6.52 -3.30
N ARG A 250 24.41 -5.30 -2.74
CA ARG A 250 25.62 -4.68 -2.23
C ARG A 250 25.83 -4.93 -0.73
N GLY A 251 24.76 -5.39 -0.05
CA GLY A 251 24.79 -5.64 1.39
C GLY A 251 23.49 -5.26 2.08
N HIS A 252 23.62 -4.71 3.28
CA HIS A 252 22.45 -4.32 4.05
C HIS A 252 22.65 -2.96 4.73
N ARG A 253 21.53 -2.31 5.06
CA ARG A 253 21.48 -1.05 5.83
C ARG A 253 20.33 -1.11 6.81
N GLU A 254 20.59 -0.73 8.05
CA GLU A 254 19.56 -0.59 9.07
C GLU A 254 18.94 0.81 9.06
N LEU A 255 17.64 0.87 9.19
CA LEU A 255 16.89 2.05 9.58
C LEU A 255 16.48 1.86 11.04
N PRO A 256 17.00 2.65 11.96
CA PRO A 256 16.77 2.49 13.39
C PRO A 256 15.30 2.73 13.73
N ARG A 257 14.87 2.28 14.91
CA ARG A 257 13.49 2.39 15.37
C ARG A 257 12.99 3.84 15.29
N ALA A 258 11.90 4.02 14.57
CA ALA A 258 11.23 5.29 14.37
C ALA A 258 9.73 5.05 14.06
N SER A 259 8.94 6.12 14.01
CA SER A 259 7.55 6.01 13.58
C SER A 259 7.47 5.42 12.16
N LYS A 260 6.43 4.66 11.88
CA LYS A 260 6.18 4.08 10.54
C LYS A 260 6.14 5.15 9.45
N ARG A 261 5.71 6.38 9.80
CA ARG A 261 5.72 7.52 8.88
C ARG A 261 7.15 7.90 8.49
N VAL A 262 8.04 8.09 9.46
CA VAL A 262 9.46 8.43 9.21
C VAL A 262 10.16 7.33 8.43
N LEU A 263 9.96 6.07 8.82
CA LEU A 263 10.55 4.93 8.12
C LEU A 263 10.05 4.81 6.68
N ALA A 264 8.77 5.08 6.43
CA ALA A 264 8.20 5.10 5.09
C ALA A 264 8.85 6.20 4.21
N GLN A 265 9.04 7.40 4.75
CA GLN A 265 9.72 8.49 4.05
C GLN A 265 11.18 8.13 3.72
N LEU A 266 11.92 7.59 4.68
CA LEU A 266 13.30 7.14 4.47
C LEU A 266 13.38 6.01 3.43
N LEU A 267 12.47 5.05 3.46
CA LEU A 267 12.40 3.98 2.47
C LEU A 267 12.09 4.52 1.07
N VAL A 268 11.13 5.43 0.94
CA VAL A 268 10.77 6.04 -0.34
C VAL A 268 11.95 6.86 -0.92
N GLN A 269 12.66 7.59 -0.08
CA GLN A 269 13.88 8.29 -0.49
C GLN A 269 14.96 7.29 -0.96
N ASP A 270 15.19 6.20 -0.22
CA ASP A 270 16.13 5.16 -0.62
C ASP A 270 15.74 4.53 -1.96
N ILE A 271 14.47 4.18 -2.16
CA ILE A 271 13.97 3.66 -3.44
C ILE A 271 14.25 4.66 -4.56
N ALA A 272 13.97 5.94 -4.37
CA ALA A 272 14.18 6.97 -5.39
C ALA A 272 15.64 7.05 -5.85
N THR A 273 16.62 6.84 -4.95
CA THR A 273 18.04 6.82 -5.32
C THR A 273 18.46 5.62 -6.17
N ARG A 274 17.63 4.57 -6.22
CA ARG A 274 17.89 3.33 -6.95
C ARG A 274 17.24 3.31 -8.34
N LEU A 275 16.32 4.22 -8.58
CA LEU A 275 15.60 4.31 -9.86
C LEU A 275 16.43 5.06 -10.89
N PRO A 276 16.34 4.70 -12.18
CA PRO A 276 16.89 5.55 -13.24
C PRO A 276 16.20 6.92 -13.22
N PRO A 277 16.83 7.98 -13.72
CA PRO A 277 16.19 9.30 -13.87
C PRO A 277 14.80 9.15 -14.52
N ALA A 278 13.80 9.90 -14.03
CA ALA A 278 12.50 9.92 -14.69
C ALA A 278 12.68 10.44 -16.12
N ALA A 279 12.05 9.78 -17.10
CA ALA A 279 12.00 10.34 -18.44
C ALA A 279 11.32 11.72 -18.34
N VAL A 280 12.05 12.77 -18.70
CA VAL A 280 11.48 14.11 -18.80
C VAL A 280 10.47 14.03 -19.96
N ALA A 281 9.19 14.16 -19.67
CA ALA A 281 8.19 14.36 -20.70
C ALA A 281 8.53 15.69 -21.39
N VAL A 282 8.96 15.61 -22.64
CA VAL A 282 9.22 16.75 -23.54
C VAL A 282 7.86 17.31 -23.99
#